data_f78bed79f087487b5123bcf1ea4004d7
#
_entry.id   f78bed79f087487b5123bcf1ea4004d7
#
_cell.length_a   1.000
_cell.length_b   1.000
_cell.length_c   1.000
_cell.angle_alpha   90.00
_cell.angle_beta   90.00
_cell.angle_gamma   90.00
#
_symmetry.space_group_name_H-M   'P 1'
#
loop_
_entity.id
_entity.type
_entity.pdbx_description
1 polymer ?
#
loop_
_entity_poly.entity_id
_entity_poly.type
_entity_poly.pdbx_seq_one_letter_code
_entity_poly.pdbx_strand_id
1 'polypeptide(L)'
;MLDARRMEVYASLYDRSLKEIRPIHADIVDQDTYKEYLDRPVYFFGNGAAKCMETINHPNAHLIPDIVPLAKYMLPLAEKRFLNEQFEDVAYFTPFYLKDFVAKAPKKLL
;
A
#
# COMPACT_ATOMS: atom_id res chain seq x y z
N MET A 1 2.50 -2.96 -0.59
CA MET A 1 1.92 -2.91 0.77
C MET A 1 2.78 -2.04 1.67
N LEU A 2 2.18 -1.10 2.36
CA LEU A 2 2.84 -0.29 3.39
C LEU A 2 2.35 -0.72 4.78
N ASP A 3 3.26 -0.78 5.74
CA ASP A 3 2.91 -1.15 7.12
C ASP A 3 2.04 -0.07 7.79
N ALA A 4 0.91 -0.49 8.36
CA ALA A 4 -0.02 0.37 9.09
C ALA A 4 -0.20 -0.08 10.56
N ARG A 5 0.79 -0.79 11.11
CA ARG A 5 0.85 -1.40 12.45
C ARG A 5 0.02 -2.69 12.58
N ARG A 6 0.39 -3.53 13.54
CA ARG A 6 -0.22 -4.85 13.78
C ARG A 6 -0.36 -5.62 12.46
N MET A 7 -1.51 -6.24 12.19
CA MET A 7 -1.81 -6.91 10.91
C MET A 7 -2.50 -6.02 9.89
N GLU A 8 -2.47 -4.69 10.08
CA GLU A 8 -3.01 -3.74 9.13
C GLU A 8 -1.93 -3.27 8.15
N VAL A 9 -2.33 -3.13 6.89
CA VAL A 9 -1.49 -2.60 5.81
C VAL A 9 -2.29 -1.65 4.92
N TYR A 10 -1.62 -0.70 4.30
CA TYR A 10 -2.16 0.03 3.16
C TYR A 10 -1.72 -0.70 1.89
N ALA A 11 -2.68 -1.18 1.12
CA ALA A 11 -2.41 -1.99 -0.06
C ALA A 11 -3.24 -1.56 -1.27
N SER A 12 -2.65 -1.65 -2.43
CA SER A 12 -3.30 -1.57 -3.74
C SER A 12 -2.82 -2.74 -4.59
N LEU A 13 -3.59 -3.09 -5.62
CA LEU A 13 -3.28 -4.21 -6.51
C LEU A 13 -3.21 -3.73 -7.95
N TYR A 14 -2.19 -4.17 -8.66
CA TYR A 14 -1.94 -3.85 -10.06
C TYR A 14 -1.79 -5.12 -10.88
N ASP A 15 -2.20 -5.07 -12.14
CA ASP A 15 -1.90 -6.13 -13.10
C ASP A 15 -0.47 -6.00 -13.68
N ARG A 16 -0.10 -6.92 -14.57
CA ARG A 16 1.22 -6.93 -15.23
C ARG A 16 1.48 -5.72 -16.12
N SER A 17 0.44 -5.02 -16.57
CA SER A 17 0.55 -3.79 -17.35
C SER A 17 0.56 -2.53 -16.49
N LEU A 18 0.66 -2.70 -15.16
CA LEU A 18 0.63 -1.63 -14.17
C LEU A 18 -0.71 -0.87 -14.12
N LYS A 19 -1.78 -1.52 -14.57
CA LYS A 19 -3.13 -1.01 -14.38
C LYS A 19 -3.61 -1.35 -12.98
N GLU A 20 -4.12 -0.36 -12.26
CA GLU A 20 -4.72 -0.56 -10.95
C GLU A 20 -6.02 -1.37 -11.08
N ILE A 21 -6.07 -2.54 -10.45
CA ILE A 21 -7.25 -3.41 -10.40
C ILE A 21 -7.98 -3.34 -9.06
N ARG A 22 -7.29 -2.88 -8.02
CA ARG A 22 -7.87 -2.57 -6.72
C ARG A 22 -7.20 -1.33 -6.15
N PRO A 23 -7.95 -0.24 -5.92
CA PRO A 23 -7.38 0.98 -5.37
C PRO A 23 -6.87 0.78 -3.93
N ILE A 24 -6.12 1.74 -3.43
CA ILE A 24 -5.53 1.65 -2.10
C ILE A 24 -6.61 1.56 -1.01
N HIS A 25 -6.46 0.58 -0.12
CA HIS A 25 -7.29 0.37 1.06
C HIS A 25 -6.44 0.12 2.30
N ALA A 26 -7.02 0.36 3.47
CA ALA A 26 -6.49 -0.09 4.74
C ALA A 26 -7.07 -1.49 5.02
N ASP A 27 -6.23 -2.50 4.92
CA ASP A 27 -6.63 -3.90 5.06
C ASP A 27 -6.10 -4.46 6.38
N ILE A 28 -6.99 -5.05 7.18
CA ILE A 28 -6.60 -5.91 8.30
C ILE A 28 -6.46 -7.31 7.72
N VAL A 29 -5.21 -7.79 7.62
CA VAL A 29 -4.90 -9.01 6.89
C VAL A 29 -5.18 -10.25 7.73
N ASP A 30 -5.98 -11.15 7.19
CA ASP A 30 -6.25 -12.49 7.67
C ASP A 30 -5.98 -13.53 6.55
N GLN A 31 -6.30 -14.79 6.81
CA GLN A 31 -6.08 -15.90 5.87
C GLN A 31 -6.94 -15.82 4.59
N ASP A 32 -8.06 -15.12 4.63
CA ASP A 32 -8.98 -14.99 3.50
C ASP A 32 -8.78 -13.68 2.74
N THR A 33 -8.02 -12.75 3.32
CA THR A 33 -7.69 -11.49 2.67
C THR A 33 -6.90 -11.76 1.39
N TYR A 34 -7.34 -11.19 0.28
CA TYR A 34 -6.79 -11.38 -1.08
C TYR A 34 -7.05 -12.75 -1.73
N LYS A 35 -7.79 -13.67 -1.10
CA LYS A 35 -8.06 -15.01 -1.62
C LYS A 35 -8.65 -14.99 -3.04
N GLU A 36 -9.50 -14.02 -3.34
CA GLU A 36 -10.11 -13.83 -4.66
C GLU A 36 -9.09 -13.55 -5.78
N TYR A 37 -7.87 -13.10 -5.44
CA TYR A 37 -6.79 -12.81 -6.40
C TYR A 37 -5.77 -13.94 -6.50
N LEU A 38 -5.84 -14.94 -5.62
CA LEU A 38 -4.86 -16.03 -5.51
C LEU A 38 -5.19 -17.24 -6.39
N ASP A 39 -6.07 -17.09 -7.38
CA ASP A 39 -6.27 -18.06 -8.46
C ASP A 39 -5.04 -18.18 -9.37
N ARG A 40 -4.15 -17.18 -9.33
CA ARG A 40 -2.89 -17.06 -10.06
C ARG A 40 -1.79 -16.50 -9.17
N PRO A 41 -0.50 -16.57 -9.59
CA PRO A 41 0.59 -15.99 -8.81
C PRO A 41 0.42 -14.49 -8.56
N VAL A 42 0.48 -14.10 -7.29
CA VAL A 42 0.44 -12.72 -6.82
C VAL A 42 1.73 -12.43 -6.06
N TYR A 43 2.36 -11.32 -6.42
CA TYR A 43 3.61 -10.87 -5.82
C TYR A 43 3.35 -9.76 -4.83
N PHE A 44 3.69 -10.02 -3.57
CA PHE A 44 3.55 -9.09 -2.46
C PHE A 44 4.88 -8.42 -2.17
N PHE A 45 4.89 -7.10 -2.07
CA PHE A 45 6.09 -6.34 -1.77
C PHE A 45 5.77 -5.05 -1.01
N GLY A 46 6.82 -4.38 -0.51
CA GLY A 46 6.73 -3.22 0.36
C GLY A 46 6.98 -3.61 1.82
N ASN A 47 7.18 -2.61 2.69
CA ASN A 47 7.57 -2.83 4.07
C ASN A 47 6.48 -3.48 4.96
N GLY A 48 5.24 -3.54 4.48
CA GLY A 48 4.14 -4.24 5.13
C GLY A 48 3.91 -5.67 4.65
N ALA A 49 4.61 -6.13 3.60
CA ALA A 49 4.30 -7.42 2.97
C ALA A 49 4.78 -8.62 3.80
N ALA A 50 6.01 -8.61 4.28
CA ALA A 50 6.63 -9.77 4.94
C ALA A 50 5.82 -10.29 6.12
N LYS A 51 5.30 -9.42 6.98
CA LYS A 51 4.48 -9.81 8.14
C LYS A 51 3.17 -10.51 7.77
N CYS A 52 2.67 -10.28 6.54
CA CYS A 52 1.40 -10.83 6.08
C CYS A 52 1.54 -12.25 5.50
N MET A 53 2.75 -12.66 5.10
CA MET A 53 2.96 -13.90 4.36
C MET A 53 2.63 -15.16 5.16
N GLU A 54 2.92 -15.17 6.46
CA GLU A 54 2.57 -16.30 7.32
C GLU A 54 1.06 -16.47 7.48
N THR A 55 0.35 -15.36 7.49
CA THR A 55 -1.12 -15.33 7.61
C THR A 55 -1.80 -15.70 6.30
N ILE A 56 -1.34 -15.16 5.18
CA ILE A 56 -1.90 -15.45 3.85
C ILE A 56 -1.61 -16.89 3.44
N ASN A 57 -0.41 -17.41 3.70
CA ASN A 57 0.06 -18.78 3.50
C ASN A 57 -0.60 -19.54 2.32
N HIS A 58 -0.40 -19.05 1.11
CA HIS A 58 -0.99 -19.63 -0.09
C HIS A 58 0.10 -19.91 -1.15
N PRO A 59 0.03 -21.03 -1.92
CA PRO A 59 1.05 -21.38 -2.91
C PRO A 59 1.26 -20.34 -4.02
N ASN A 60 0.24 -19.54 -4.33
CA ASN A 60 0.31 -18.45 -5.29
C ASN A 60 0.68 -17.09 -4.68
N ALA A 61 0.90 -17.02 -3.37
CA ALA A 61 1.35 -15.80 -2.70
C ALA A 61 2.89 -15.79 -2.64
N HIS A 62 3.51 -14.88 -3.33
CA HIS A 62 4.97 -14.76 -3.43
C HIS A 62 5.46 -13.44 -2.85
N LEU A 63 6.43 -13.48 -1.96
CA LEU A 63 7.07 -12.28 -1.41
C LEU A 63 8.23 -11.84 -2.31
N ILE A 64 8.25 -10.56 -2.68
CA ILE A 64 9.47 -9.90 -3.19
C ILE A 64 10.08 -9.15 -2.00
N PRO A 65 11.20 -9.61 -1.45
CA PRO A 65 11.82 -9.00 -0.28
C PRO A 65 12.52 -7.69 -0.64
N ASP A 66 12.87 -6.91 0.38
CA ASP A 66 13.74 -5.73 0.30
C ASP A 66 13.22 -4.58 -0.58
N ILE A 67 11.93 -4.59 -0.90
CA ILE A 67 11.28 -3.46 -1.54
C ILE A 67 10.72 -2.53 -0.46
N VAL A 68 11.29 -1.35 -0.37
CA VAL A 68 10.90 -0.30 0.58
C VAL A 68 10.51 0.99 -0.15
N PRO A 69 9.65 1.84 0.43
CA PRO A 69 9.27 3.11 -0.19
C PRO A 69 10.46 4.08 -0.19
N LEU A 70 10.98 4.36 -1.36
CA LEU A 70 12.08 5.32 -1.56
C LEU A 70 11.65 6.41 -2.53
N ALA A 71 12.02 7.64 -2.24
CA ALA A 71 11.69 8.81 -3.08
C ALA A 71 12.18 8.67 -4.54
N LYS A 72 13.28 7.94 -4.77
CA LYS A 72 13.81 7.69 -6.12
C LYS A 72 12.81 7.00 -7.06
N TYR A 73 11.90 6.20 -6.51
CA TYR A 73 10.87 5.50 -7.32
C TYR A 73 9.77 6.44 -7.82
N MET A 74 9.69 7.65 -7.27
CA MET A 74 8.78 8.68 -7.77
C MET A 74 9.28 9.35 -9.05
N LEU A 75 10.59 9.32 -9.32
CA LEU A 75 11.20 10.06 -10.42
C LEU A 75 10.55 9.80 -11.78
N PRO A 76 10.37 8.54 -12.25
CA PRO A 76 9.77 8.29 -13.55
C PRO A 76 8.31 8.78 -13.64
N LEU A 77 7.57 8.69 -12.54
CA LEU A 77 6.17 9.14 -12.49
C LEU A 77 6.08 10.66 -12.46
N ALA A 78 6.94 11.31 -11.69
CA ALA A 78 7.01 12.77 -11.61
C ALA A 78 7.46 13.37 -12.96
N GLU A 79 8.47 12.80 -13.61
CA GLU A 79 8.92 13.23 -14.94
C GLU A 79 7.82 13.10 -15.98
N LYS A 80 7.11 11.98 -16.01
CA LYS A 80 5.96 11.79 -16.91
C LYS A 80 4.88 12.84 -16.69
N ARG A 81 4.53 13.15 -15.45
CA ARG A 81 3.57 14.20 -15.13
C ARG A 81 4.06 15.57 -15.53
N PHE A 82 5.33 15.87 -15.29
CA PHE A 82 5.96 17.13 -15.68
C PHE A 82 5.90 17.33 -17.20
N LEU A 83 6.29 16.33 -17.98
CA LEU A 83 6.28 16.38 -19.45
C LEU A 83 4.85 16.53 -20.02
N ASN A 84 3.85 16.04 -19.31
CA ASN A 84 2.44 16.15 -19.67
C ASN A 84 1.77 17.42 -19.07
N GLU A 85 2.56 18.31 -18.47
CA GLU A 85 2.06 19.56 -17.83
C GLU A 85 0.97 19.29 -16.76
N GLN A 86 1.02 18.13 -16.10
CA GLN A 86 0.08 17.73 -15.04
C GLN A 86 0.60 18.19 -13.68
N PHE A 87 0.41 19.47 -13.38
CA PHE A 87 0.84 20.08 -12.12
C PHE A 87 -0.30 20.13 -11.12
N GLU A 88 0.09 20.05 -9.82
CA GLU A 88 -0.85 20.26 -8.73
C GLU A 88 -1.02 21.77 -8.44
N ASP A 89 -2.18 22.15 -7.94
CA ASP A 89 -2.40 23.49 -7.42
C ASP A 89 -1.76 23.59 -6.04
N VAL A 90 -0.64 24.28 -5.94
CA VAL A 90 0.15 24.41 -4.71
C VAL A 90 -0.61 25.10 -3.56
N ALA A 91 -1.67 25.86 -3.87
CA ALA A 91 -2.49 26.52 -2.86
C ALA A 91 -3.50 25.55 -2.20
N TYR A 92 -3.93 24.52 -2.91
CA TYR A 92 -4.99 23.60 -2.48
C TYR A 92 -4.54 22.14 -2.37
N PHE A 93 -3.33 21.80 -2.85
CA PHE A 93 -2.82 20.45 -2.74
C PHE A 93 -2.64 20.04 -1.28
N THR A 94 -3.21 18.89 -0.93
CA THR A 94 -3.04 18.26 0.39
C THR A 94 -2.56 16.82 0.23
N PRO A 95 -1.81 16.27 1.20
CA PRO A 95 -1.50 14.85 1.22
C PRO A 95 -2.77 14.01 1.22
N PHE A 96 -2.72 12.86 0.57
CA PHE A 96 -3.83 11.90 0.63
C PHE A 96 -3.80 11.15 1.95
N TYR A 97 -4.83 11.38 2.78
CA TYR A 97 -5.03 10.67 4.04
C TYR A 97 -6.09 9.58 3.84
N LEU A 98 -5.65 8.33 3.83
CA LEU A 98 -6.55 7.19 3.66
C LEU A 98 -7.45 6.98 4.90
N LYS A 99 -6.94 7.33 6.08
CA LYS A 99 -7.66 7.26 7.35
C LYS A 99 -7.64 8.62 8.03
N ASP A 100 -8.76 8.98 8.66
CA ASP A 100 -8.85 10.18 9.48
C ASP A 100 -7.97 10.07 10.72
N PHE A 101 -7.45 11.22 11.16
CA PHE A 101 -6.72 11.29 12.42
C PHE A 101 -7.70 11.13 13.59
N VAL A 102 -7.52 10.07 14.38
CA VAL A 102 -8.25 9.84 15.62
C VAL A 102 -7.32 10.16 16.79
N ALA A 103 -7.55 11.30 17.47
CA ALA A 103 -6.84 11.64 18.69
C ALA A 103 -7.25 10.66 19.81
N LYS A 104 -6.27 9.99 20.40
CA LYS A 104 -6.52 9.25 21.66
C LYS A 104 -6.67 10.26 22.78
N ALA A 105 -7.73 10.14 23.59
CA ALA A 105 -7.84 10.91 24.82
C ALA A 105 -6.60 10.69 25.68
N PRO A 106 -6.00 11.75 26.28
CA PRO A 106 -4.85 11.58 27.14
C PRO A 106 -5.23 10.67 28.32
N LYS A 107 -4.38 9.69 28.63
CA LYS A 107 -4.53 8.92 29.89
C LYS A 107 -4.50 9.94 31.03
N LYS A 108 -5.55 9.97 31.86
CA LYS A 108 -5.50 10.70 33.12
C LYS A 108 -4.29 10.17 33.90
N LEU A 109 -3.29 11.00 34.04
CA LEU A 109 -2.24 10.80 35.04
C LEU A 109 -2.92 11.04 36.39
N LEU A 110 -3.12 9.98 37.11
CA LEU A 110 -3.46 10.06 38.53
C LEU A 110 -2.22 10.46 39.31
#